data_b7d76697362b75d8024e08d6942d6519
#
_entry.id   b7d76697362b75d8024e08d6942d6519
#
_cell.length_a   1.000
_cell.length_b   1.000
_cell.length_c   1.000
_cell.angle_alpha   90.00
_cell.angle_beta   90.00
_cell.angle_gamma   90.00
#
_symmetry.space_group_name_H-M   'P 1'
#
loop_
_entity.id
_entity.type
_entity.pdbx_description
1 polymer ?
#
loop_
_entity_poly.entity_id
_entity_poly.type
_entity_poly.pdbx_seq_one_letter_code
_entity_poly.pdbx_strand_id
1 'polypeptide(L)'
;MPLALLLLSACPPVRLSAQELPTNAGALFLLFPVGAQAVAMGQTAAALDGRGEAAFWNPAGLATMERSEVALNTASLAAGPTHALTAYFPSRGLGVLGAAVYLVDYGNLERTDSANVTIGRIAPRNIEFLVSYATALAGTFALGVNYKLVEFVVDCSGDCSNFLGGHGVTHALDVGGQVTVGAAGALRLAVVVRNVGFKLQVNNRDQADPLPSRLLVGAAYRMALPAAVGVSGADRLDLKVAADVDSPWGSDGESEMRVGIDVGYQRLLRVRGGYAFVRDGLSGPSVGMGVTSGSVGVDLARTFLTGSELSASNPTFFSFRVVF
;
A
#
# COMPACT_ATOMS: atom_id res chain seq x y z
N MET A 1 -8.97 5.56 50.67
CA MET A 1 -10.31 5.40 50.09
C MET A 1 -10.11 5.04 48.63
N PRO A 2 -10.50 3.84 48.19
CA PRO A 2 -10.29 3.37 46.84
C PRO A 2 -11.54 3.53 46.02
N LEU A 3 -11.44 4.13 44.83
CA LEU A 3 -12.49 4.05 43.81
C LEU A 3 -11.88 4.27 42.40
N ALA A 4 -11.23 3.29 41.85
CA ALA A 4 -10.90 3.25 40.43
C ALA A 4 -10.48 1.85 40.00
N LEU A 5 -11.33 0.86 40.24
CA LEU A 5 -11.07 -0.50 39.73
C LEU A 5 -12.42 -1.18 39.44
N LEU A 6 -13.06 -0.85 38.33
CA LEU A 6 -14.25 -1.58 37.85
C LEU A 6 -14.76 -1.01 36.50
N LEU A 7 -13.95 -1.10 35.41
CA LEU A 7 -14.45 -0.95 34.03
C LEU A 7 -13.61 -1.75 33.04
N LEU A 8 -13.28 -2.97 33.39
CA LEU A 8 -12.63 -3.92 32.48
C LEU A 8 -13.36 -5.27 32.56
N SER A 9 -14.62 -5.32 32.13
CA SER A 9 -15.26 -6.63 31.95
C SER A 9 -16.59 -6.45 31.23
N ALA A 10 -16.56 -6.44 29.90
CA ALA A 10 -17.60 -6.93 29.02
C ALA A 10 -17.19 -6.73 27.54
N CYS A 11 -16.08 -7.33 27.13
CA CYS A 11 -15.89 -7.58 25.71
C CYS A 11 -16.51 -8.97 25.46
N PRO A 12 -17.60 -9.08 24.67
CA PRO A 12 -18.11 -10.40 24.31
C PRO A 12 -17.04 -11.16 23.53
N PRO A 13 -16.93 -12.49 23.71
CA PRO A 13 -16.00 -13.28 22.93
C PRO A 13 -16.39 -13.15 21.45
N VAL A 14 -15.54 -12.49 20.68
CA VAL A 14 -15.62 -12.50 19.21
C VAL A 14 -15.47 -13.95 18.81
N ARG A 15 -16.54 -14.57 18.35
CA ARG A 15 -16.50 -15.90 17.73
C ARG A 15 -15.75 -15.74 16.41
N LEU A 16 -14.54 -16.23 16.40
CA LEU A 16 -13.68 -16.28 15.24
C LEU A 16 -14.14 -17.46 14.38
N SER A 17 -15.00 -17.23 13.43
CA SER A 17 -15.27 -18.18 12.36
C SER A 17 -14.10 -18.09 11.37
N ALA A 18 -13.44 -19.21 11.12
CA ALA A 18 -12.53 -19.31 9.99
C ALA A 18 -13.36 -19.11 8.71
N GLN A 19 -13.16 -17.98 8.04
CA GLN A 19 -13.78 -17.70 6.76
C GLN A 19 -12.69 -17.63 5.70
N GLU A 20 -12.88 -18.39 4.65
CA GLU A 20 -12.01 -18.43 3.48
C GLU A 20 -11.85 -17.01 2.90
N LEU A 21 -10.68 -16.72 2.33
CA LEU A 21 -10.46 -15.51 1.52
C LEU A 21 -11.63 -15.35 0.55
N PRO A 22 -12.11 -14.13 0.25
CA PRO A 22 -13.17 -13.95 -0.73
C PRO A 22 -12.69 -14.53 -2.06
N THR A 23 -13.12 -15.76 -2.34
CA THR A 23 -12.68 -16.55 -3.50
C THR A 23 -13.14 -15.99 -4.84
N ASN A 24 -13.86 -14.85 -4.81
CA ASN A 24 -14.54 -14.27 -5.96
C ASN A 24 -14.05 -12.84 -6.32
N ALA A 25 -12.94 -12.35 -5.77
CA ALA A 25 -12.42 -11.03 -6.16
C ALA A 25 -11.42 -11.15 -7.31
N GLY A 26 -11.66 -10.38 -8.37
CA GLY A 26 -10.69 -10.16 -9.46
C GLY A 26 -9.64 -9.11 -9.10
N ALA A 27 -8.62 -8.98 -9.93
CA ALA A 27 -7.57 -7.95 -9.80
C ALA A 27 -6.92 -7.88 -8.41
N LEU A 28 -6.65 -9.04 -7.79
CA LEU A 28 -6.04 -9.13 -6.45
C LEU A 28 -4.68 -8.39 -6.33
N PHE A 29 -4.02 -8.12 -7.45
CA PHE A 29 -2.78 -7.35 -7.47
C PHE A 29 -2.94 -5.91 -6.92
N LEU A 30 -4.17 -5.37 -6.91
CA LEU A 30 -4.49 -4.08 -6.28
C LEU A 30 -4.28 -4.07 -4.76
N LEU A 31 -4.12 -5.26 -4.15
CA LEU A 31 -3.78 -5.42 -2.74
C LEU A 31 -2.27 -5.57 -2.50
N PHE A 32 -1.46 -5.71 -3.55
CA PHE A 32 -0.02 -5.82 -3.40
C PHE A 32 0.55 -4.50 -2.87
N PRO A 33 1.46 -4.56 -1.90
CA PRO A 33 2.01 -3.36 -1.30
C PRO A 33 2.97 -2.63 -2.26
N VAL A 34 2.84 -1.30 -2.31
CA VAL A 34 3.71 -0.41 -3.10
C VAL A 34 4.43 0.56 -2.18
N GLY A 35 5.74 0.74 -2.41
CA GLY A 35 6.57 1.68 -1.67
C GLY A 35 7.31 1.06 -0.48
N ALA A 36 8.64 1.23 -0.46
CA ALA A 36 9.49 0.65 0.56
C ALA A 36 9.24 1.27 1.95
N GLN A 37 8.84 2.54 2.04
CA GLN A 37 8.52 3.18 3.32
C GLN A 37 7.32 2.53 3.99
N ALA A 38 6.21 2.37 3.27
CA ALA A 38 4.99 1.78 3.81
C ALA A 38 5.23 0.34 4.24
N VAL A 39 5.92 -0.43 3.39
CA VAL A 39 6.24 -1.84 3.66
C VAL A 39 7.14 -1.99 4.88
N ALA A 40 8.18 -1.16 5.01
CA ALA A 40 9.08 -1.19 6.17
C ALA A 40 8.34 -0.95 7.49
N MET A 41 7.23 -0.22 7.47
CA MET A 41 6.37 0.05 8.62
C MET A 41 5.24 -0.98 8.80
N GLY A 42 5.39 -2.21 8.31
CA GLY A 42 4.33 -3.23 8.40
C GLY A 42 3.09 -2.90 7.57
N GLN A 43 3.26 -2.10 6.51
CA GLN A 43 2.17 -1.60 5.65
C GLN A 43 1.19 -0.66 6.38
N THR A 44 1.61 -0.01 7.47
CA THR A 44 0.83 1.07 8.10
C THR A 44 0.96 2.34 7.27
N ALA A 45 -0.06 2.62 6.46
CA ALA A 45 0.04 3.63 5.43
C ALA A 45 -1.18 4.54 5.28
N ALA A 46 -2.28 4.31 6.03
CA ALA A 46 -3.47 5.13 5.97
C ALA A 46 -3.17 6.61 6.29
N ALA A 47 -2.30 6.84 7.28
CA ALA A 47 -1.88 8.17 7.74
C ALA A 47 -0.49 8.59 7.21
N LEU A 48 -0.02 8.02 6.07
CA LEU A 48 1.19 8.45 5.39
C LEU A 48 1.10 9.90 4.93
N ASP A 49 2.25 10.56 4.87
CA ASP A 49 2.39 11.96 4.54
C ASP A 49 3.53 12.25 3.53
N GLY A 50 3.30 13.26 2.69
CA GLY A 50 4.32 13.98 1.94
C GLY A 50 5.09 13.20 0.88
N ARG A 51 4.57 12.07 0.38
CA ARG A 51 5.21 11.26 -0.65
C ARG A 51 4.23 10.72 -1.68
N GLY A 52 4.69 10.55 -2.90
CA GLY A 52 3.90 10.01 -4.00
C GLY A 52 3.37 8.59 -3.78
N GLU A 53 4.09 7.75 -3.00
CA GLU A 53 3.61 6.40 -2.66
C GLU A 53 2.28 6.40 -1.86
N ALA A 54 1.94 7.53 -1.19
CA ALA A 54 0.67 7.67 -0.48
C ALA A 54 -0.55 7.47 -1.41
N ALA A 55 -0.42 7.73 -2.71
CA ALA A 55 -1.49 7.51 -3.69
C ALA A 55 -2.00 6.06 -3.69
N PHE A 56 -1.14 5.08 -3.49
CA PHE A 56 -1.52 3.67 -3.45
C PHE A 56 -2.20 3.24 -2.15
N TRP A 57 -2.13 4.07 -1.09
CA TRP A 57 -2.64 3.75 0.25
C TRP A 57 -3.79 4.65 0.66
N ASN A 58 -3.55 5.95 0.68
CA ASN A 58 -4.55 6.97 0.96
C ASN A 58 -4.20 8.25 0.19
N PRO A 59 -4.92 8.60 -0.87
CA PRO A 59 -4.61 9.77 -1.68
C PRO A 59 -4.64 11.10 -0.91
N ALA A 60 -5.34 11.18 0.25
CA ALA A 60 -5.32 12.38 1.08
C ALA A 60 -3.92 12.72 1.61
N GLY A 61 -3.03 11.72 1.76
CA GLY A 61 -1.64 11.92 2.15
C GLY A 61 -0.83 12.79 1.17
N LEU A 62 -1.21 12.81 -0.11
CA LEU A 62 -0.60 13.66 -1.12
C LEU A 62 -0.76 15.15 -0.81
N ALA A 63 -1.86 15.55 -0.15
CA ALA A 63 -2.14 16.95 0.17
C ALA A 63 -1.08 17.60 1.07
N THR A 64 -0.22 16.79 1.70
CA THR A 64 0.89 17.27 2.54
C THR A 64 2.22 17.42 1.79
N MET A 65 2.23 17.19 0.48
CA MET A 65 3.43 17.38 -0.35
C MET A 65 3.70 18.88 -0.54
N GLU A 66 4.93 19.29 -0.27
CA GLU A 66 5.39 20.67 -0.44
C GLU A 66 6.17 20.87 -1.74
N ARG A 67 6.69 19.79 -2.32
CA ARG A 67 7.57 19.79 -3.49
C ARG A 67 7.14 18.70 -4.47
N SER A 68 7.41 18.94 -5.73
CA SER A 68 7.20 17.95 -6.79
C SER A 68 8.07 16.71 -6.57
N GLU A 69 7.54 15.55 -6.87
CA GLU A 69 8.24 14.27 -6.72
C GLU A 69 7.99 13.38 -7.92
N VAL A 70 9.06 12.77 -8.41
CA VAL A 70 9.00 11.60 -9.29
C VAL A 70 9.69 10.46 -8.55
N ALA A 71 9.04 9.29 -8.51
CA ALA A 71 9.60 8.13 -7.83
C ALA A 71 9.37 6.84 -8.61
N LEU A 72 10.36 5.95 -8.52
CA LEU A 72 10.30 4.57 -8.98
C LEU A 72 10.29 3.65 -7.76
N ASN A 73 9.29 2.78 -7.70
CA ASN A 73 9.17 1.74 -6.68
C ASN A 73 9.23 0.39 -7.39
N THR A 74 10.04 -0.52 -6.89
CA THR A 74 10.15 -1.89 -7.44
C THR A 74 10.20 -2.91 -6.31
N ALA A 75 9.63 -4.08 -6.56
CA ALA A 75 9.70 -5.19 -5.63
C ALA A 75 9.79 -6.53 -6.37
N SER A 76 10.33 -7.53 -5.67
CA SER A 76 10.32 -8.92 -6.12
C SER A 76 9.38 -9.70 -5.21
N LEU A 77 8.14 -9.89 -5.66
CA LEU A 77 7.13 -10.67 -4.95
C LEU A 77 7.17 -12.13 -5.39
N ALA A 78 6.50 -13.02 -4.63
CA ALA A 78 6.33 -14.42 -5.06
C ALA A 78 5.54 -14.52 -6.37
N ALA A 79 4.63 -13.58 -6.63
CA ALA A 79 3.87 -13.49 -7.86
C ALA A 79 4.69 -13.02 -9.07
N GLY A 80 5.86 -12.42 -8.85
CA GLY A 80 6.74 -11.84 -9.87
C GLY A 80 7.21 -10.43 -9.53
N PRO A 81 8.03 -9.82 -10.39
CA PRO A 81 8.49 -8.46 -10.21
C PRO A 81 7.34 -7.45 -10.38
N THR A 82 7.43 -6.38 -9.60
CA THR A 82 6.49 -5.27 -9.66
C THR A 82 7.22 -3.95 -9.81
N HIS A 83 6.64 -3.02 -10.58
CA HIS A 83 7.20 -1.70 -10.83
C HIS A 83 6.12 -0.64 -10.74
N ALA A 84 6.35 0.43 -9.98
CA ALA A 84 5.47 1.59 -9.95
C ALA A 84 6.26 2.87 -10.20
N LEU A 85 5.80 3.66 -11.16
CA LEU A 85 6.30 5.00 -11.43
C LEU A 85 5.25 6.01 -10.99
N THR A 86 5.67 7.01 -10.22
CA THR A 86 4.79 8.08 -9.72
C THR A 86 5.33 9.45 -10.10
N ALA A 87 4.44 10.40 -10.39
CA ALA A 87 4.78 11.80 -10.63
C ALA A 87 3.69 12.70 -10.05
N TYR A 88 4.03 13.51 -9.03
CA TYR A 88 3.10 14.37 -8.31
C TYR A 88 3.62 15.78 -8.19
N PHE A 89 2.72 16.74 -8.41
CA PHE A 89 3.02 18.15 -8.52
C PHE A 89 2.09 18.97 -7.61
N PRO A 90 2.60 19.47 -6.46
CA PRO A 90 1.85 20.39 -5.63
C PRO A 90 1.75 21.75 -6.30
N SER A 91 0.57 22.37 -6.22
CA SER A 91 0.29 23.71 -6.72
C SER A 91 -0.31 24.56 -5.61
N ARG A 92 0.21 25.79 -5.46
CA ARG A 92 -0.30 26.73 -4.46
C ARG A 92 -1.77 27.08 -4.77
N GLY A 93 -2.65 26.79 -3.81
CA GLY A 93 -4.08 27.11 -3.91
C GLY A 93 -4.95 26.08 -4.66
N LEU A 94 -4.36 25.16 -5.44
CA LEU A 94 -5.11 24.11 -6.12
C LEU A 94 -4.98 22.73 -5.47
N GLY A 95 -3.94 22.51 -4.67
CA GLY A 95 -3.63 21.20 -4.11
C GLY A 95 -2.58 20.44 -4.92
N VAL A 96 -2.59 19.10 -4.83
CA VAL A 96 -1.63 18.21 -5.49
C VAL A 96 -2.33 17.41 -6.57
N LEU A 97 -1.77 17.44 -7.77
CA LEU A 97 -2.22 16.64 -8.90
C LEU A 97 -1.07 15.76 -9.38
N GLY A 98 -1.37 14.57 -9.83
CA GLY A 98 -0.37 13.69 -10.44
C GLY A 98 -0.94 12.37 -10.89
N ALA A 99 -0.04 11.52 -11.32
CA ALA A 99 -0.37 10.21 -11.85
C ALA A 99 0.65 9.16 -11.44
N ALA A 100 0.23 7.90 -11.52
CA ALA A 100 1.09 6.76 -11.34
C ALA A 100 0.73 5.64 -12.31
N VAL A 101 1.71 4.79 -12.60
CA VAL A 101 1.53 3.52 -13.31
C VAL A 101 2.11 2.42 -12.44
N TYR A 102 1.37 1.35 -12.24
CA TYR A 102 1.81 0.16 -11.52
C TYR A 102 1.69 -1.06 -12.41
N LEU A 103 2.77 -1.82 -12.53
CA LEU A 103 2.88 -3.02 -13.35
C LEU A 103 3.23 -4.22 -12.45
N VAL A 104 2.53 -5.33 -12.65
CA VAL A 104 2.86 -6.65 -12.12
C VAL A 104 3.10 -7.58 -13.30
N ASP A 105 4.29 -8.16 -13.37
CA ASP A 105 4.67 -9.12 -14.41
C ASP A 105 4.77 -10.53 -13.79
N TYR A 106 3.90 -11.44 -14.21
CA TYR A 106 3.90 -12.82 -13.71
C TYR A 106 4.90 -13.73 -14.44
N GLY A 107 5.70 -13.17 -15.36
CA GLY A 107 6.66 -13.89 -16.14
C GLY A 107 6.06 -14.71 -17.28
N ASN A 108 6.86 -15.57 -17.85
CA ASN A 108 6.45 -16.45 -18.95
C ASN A 108 6.13 -17.85 -18.42
N LEU A 109 4.90 -18.28 -18.61
CA LEU A 109 4.42 -19.61 -18.26
C LEU A 109 4.40 -20.50 -19.51
N GLU A 110 4.98 -21.68 -19.42
CA GLU A 110 4.98 -22.63 -20.53
C GLU A 110 3.60 -23.28 -20.70
N ARG A 111 3.13 -23.37 -21.94
CA ARG A 111 1.98 -24.17 -22.33
C ARG A 111 2.46 -25.51 -22.85
N THR A 112 1.90 -26.58 -22.29
CA THR A 112 2.18 -27.95 -22.72
C THR A 112 0.93 -28.61 -23.28
N ASP A 113 1.10 -29.56 -24.18
CA ASP A 113 0.02 -30.47 -24.64
C ASP A 113 -0.21 -31.61 -23.63
N SER A 114 -1.14 -32.52 -23.96
CA SER A 114 -1.44 -33.70 -23.14
C SER A 114 -0.29 -34.69 -22.99
N ALA A 115 0.73 -34.60 -23.86
CA ALA A 115 1.96 -35.38 -23.80
C ALA A 115 3.10 -34.66 -23.05
N ASN A 116 2.80 -33.51 -22.40
CA ASN A 116 3.74 -32.64 -21.69
C ASN A 116 4.85 -32.05 -22.60
N VAL A 117 4.53 -31.87 -23.89
CA VAL A 117 5.43 -31.20 -24.86
C VAL A 117 5.10 -29.71 -24.87
N THR A 118 6.09 -28.84 -24.73
CA THR A 118 5.90 -27.39 -24.80
C THR A 118 5.43 -26.98 -26.19
N ILE A 119 4.22 -26.40 -26.28
CA ILE A 119 3.58 -25.93 -27.50
C ILE A 119 3.54 -24.40 -27.61
N GLY A 120 3.79 -23.68 -26.53
CA GLY A 120 3.75 -22.22 -26.51
C GLY A 120 4.06 -21.65 -25.14
N ARG A 121 3.84 -20.33 -25.01
CA ARG A 121 4.01 -19.57 -23.76
C ARG A 121 2.89 -18.57 -23.59
N ILE A 122 2.52 -18.30 -22.35
CA ILE A 122 1.66 -17.22 -21.96
C ILE A 122 2.40 -16.27 -21.01
N ALA A 123 2.15 -14.97 -21.11
CA ALA A 123 2.75 -13.93 -20.29
C ALA A 123 1.66 -13.05 -19.69
N PRO A 124 1.12 -13.41 -18.50
CA PRO A 124 0.13 -12.60 -17.81
C PRO A 124 0.78 -11.34 -17.24
N ARG A 125 0.06 -10.20 -17.33
CA ARG A 125 0.45 -8.92 -16.74
C ARG A 125 -0.78 -8.19 -16.23
N ASN A 126 -0.61 -7.46 -15.13
CA ASN A 126 -1.59 -6.50 -14.64
C ASN A 126 -0.99 -5.10 -14.67
N ILE A 127 -1.79 -4.14 -15.10
CA ILE A 127 -1.41 -2.74 -15.16
C ILE A 127 -2.48 -1.92 -14.46
N GLU A 128 -2.06 -0.97 -13.64
CA GLU A 128 -2.92 0.03 -13.01
C GLU A 128 -2.41 1.42 -13.37
N PHE A 129 -3.28 2.24 -13.95
CA PHE A 129 -3.03 3.66 -14.15
C PHE A 129 -3.84 4.44 -13.13
N LEU A 130 -3.19 5.31 -12.35
CA LEU A 130 -3.83 6.20 -11.40
C LEU A 130 -3.70 7.65 -11.86
N VAL A 131 -4.79 8.40 -11.72
CA VAL A 131 -4.77 9.86 -11.68
C VAL A 131 -5.29 10.29 -10.31
N SER A 132 -4.51 11.11 -9.61
CA SER A 132 -4.78 11.49 -8.23
C SER A 132 -4.93 12.99 -8.08
N TYR A 133 -5.88 13.40 -7.26
CA TYR A 133 -6.01 14.77 -6.78
C TYR A 133 -6.16 14.78 -5.26
N ALA A 134 -5.44 15.70 -4.60
CA ALA A 134 -5.55 15.88 -3.16
C ALA A 134 -5.44 17.36 -2.78
N THR A 135 -6.17 17.75 -1.75
CA THR A 135 -6.15 19.13 -1.25
C THR A 135 -6.27 19.17 0.27
N ALA A 136 -5.63 20.17 0.87
CA ALA A 136 -5.78 20.47 2.29
C ALA A 136 -6.87 21.53 2.48
N LEU A 137 -7.79 21.25 3.39
CA LEU A 137 -8.87 22.15 3.79
C LEU A 137 -8.61 22.69 5.20
N ALA A 138 -8.66 24.00 5.36
CA ALA A 138 -8.47 24.68 6.66
C ALA A 138 -7.17 24.30 7.40
N GLY A 139 -6.14 23.82 6.69
CA GLY A 139 -4.81 23.52 7.24
C GLY A 139 -4.71 22.26 8.11
N THR A 140 -5.82 21.65 8.52
CA THR A 140 -5.85 20.48 9.40
C THR A 140 -6.50 19.25 8.76
N PHE A 141 -7.36 19.45 7.79
CA PHE A 141 -8.10 18.39 7.12
C PHE A 141 -7.62 18.26 5.66
N ALA A 142 -7.35 17.05 5.22
CA ALA A 142 -6.96 16.75 3.86
C ALA A 142 -7.94 15.75 3.22
N LEU A 143 -8.25 15.95 1.96
CA LEU A 143 -9.03 15.05 1.13
C LEU A 143 -8.21 14.63 -0.09
N GLY A 144 -8.44 13.41 -0.55
CA GLY A 144 -7.82 12.91 -1.77
C GLY A 144 -8.71 11.92 -2.50
N VAL A 145 -8.57 11.90 -3.82
CA VAL A 145 -9.27 10.98 -4.70
C VAL A 145 -8.31 10.43 -5.74
N ASN A 146 -8.44 9.14 -6.04
CA ASN A 146 -7.83 8.50 -7.20
C ASN A 146 -8.92 8.04 -8.15
N TYR A 147 -8.68 8.22 -9.43
CA TYR A 147 -9.31 7.47 -10.49
C TYR A 147 -8.31 6.45 -11.02
N LYS A 148 -8.75 5.19 -11.15
CA LYS A 148 -7.94 4.06 -11.57
C LYS A 148 -8.48 3.43 -12.83
N LEU A 149 -7.60 3.16 -13.78
CA LEU A 149 -7.84 2.26 -14.90
C LEU A 149 -7.03 0.99 -14.61
N VAL A 150 -7.72 -0.13 -14.54
CA VAL A 150 -7.15 -1.44 -14.19
C VAL A 150 -7.24 -2.35 -15.40
N GLU A 151 -6.11 -2.85 -15.85
CA GLU A 151 -6.00 -3.66 -17.05
C GLU A 151 -5.34 -5.02 -16.71
N PHE A 152 -5.94 -6.09 -17.19
CA PHE A 152 -5.39 -7.44 -17.18
C PHE A 152 -5.13 -7.86 -18.63
N VAL A 153 -3.91 -8.29 -18.91
CA VAL A 153 -3.48 -8.72 -20.25
C VAL A 153 -2.77 -10.06 -20.15
N VAL A 154 -3.12 -10.98 -21.04
CA VAL A 154 -2.36 -12.23 -21.22
C VAL A 154 -1.94 -12.34 -22.66
N ASP A 155 -0.65 -12.15 -22.91
CA ASP A 155 -0.05 -12.40 -24.20
C ASP A 155 0.18 -13.90 -24.39
N CYS A 156 -0.05 -14.39 -25.61
CA CYS A 156 0.20 -15.78 -25.98
C CYS A 156 1.15 -15.83 -27.19
N SER A 157 2.09 -16.78 -27.17
CA SER A 157 3.00 -17.07 -28.28
C SER A 157 3.13 -18.58 -28.52
N GLY A 158 3.38 -19.00 -29.76
CA GLY A 158 3.35 -20.40 -30.17
C GLY A 158 1.96 -20.86 -30.58
N ASP A 159 1.55 -22.07 -30.21
CA ASP A 159 0.21 -22.55 -30.47
C ASP A 159 -0.79 -21.91 -29.51
N CYS A 160 -1.55 -20.95 -29.99
CA CYS A 160 -2.60 -20.23 -29.27
C CYS A 160 -4.02 -20.60 -29.74
N SER A 161 -4.18 -21.64 -30.54
CA SER A 161 -5.46 -21.99 -31.21
C SER A 161 -6.62 -22.23 -30.26
N ASN A 162 -6.36 -22.70 -29.04
CA ASN A 162 -7.37 -22.93 -27.99
C ASN A 162 -7.20 -22.00 -26.78
N PHE A 163 -6.43 -20.92 -26.94
CA PHE A 163 -6.24 -19.94 -25.90
C PHE A 163 -7.27 -18.80 -26.10
N LEU A 164 -8.25 -18.77 -25.23
CA LEU A 164 -9.18 -17.64 -25.13
C LEU A 164 -8.43 -16.48 -24.48
N GLY A 165 -7.62 -15.77 -25.27
CA GLY A 165 -6.78 -14.68 -24.79
C GLY A 165 -7.50 -13.80 -23.79
N GLY A 166 -6.80 -13.42 -22.71
CA GLY A 166 -7.37 -12.61 -21.65
C GLY A 166 -7.00 -11.15 -21.78
N HIS A 167 -7.97 -10.30 -22.10
CA HIS A 167 -7.85 -8.85 -21.94
C HIS A 167 -9.08 -8.35 -21.20
N GLY A 168 -8.88 -7.77 -20.04
CA GLY A 168 -9.93 -7.19 -19.23
C GLY A 168 -9.55 -5.80 -18.78
N VAL A 169 -10.50 -4.87 -18.85
CA VAL A 169 -10.33 -3.49 -18.38
C VAL A 169 -11.47 -3.14 -17.45
N THR A 170 -11.15 -2.51 -16.35
CA THR A 170 -12.14 -1.96 -15.42
C THR A 170 -11.67 -0.64 -14.82
N HIS A 171 -12.59 0.03 -14.13
CA HIS A 171 -12.36 1.32 -13.52
C HIS A 171 -12.66 1.25 -12.03
N ALA A 172 -11.88 1.97 -11.23
CA ALA A 172 -12.10 2.08 -9.80
C ALA A 172 -11.81 3.50 -9.28
N LEU A 173 -12.31 3.76 -8.09
CA LEU A 173 -12.08 4.99 -7.34
C LEU A 173 -11.55 4.65 -5.95
N ASP A 174 -10.64 5.50 -5.47
CA ASP A 174 -10.30 5.59 -4.05
C ASP A 174 -10.69 6.96 -3.55
N VAL A 175 -11.24 7.03 -2.34
CA VAL A 175 -11.55 8.29 -1.68
C VAL A 175 -11.02 8.23 -0.26
N GLY A 176 -10.18 9.19 0.11
CA GLY A 176 -9.56 9.25 1.42
C GLY A 176 -9.62 10.59 2.09
N GLY A 177 -9.57 10.57 3.42
CA GLY A 177 -9.47 11.74 4.27
C GLY A 177 -8.40 11.54 5.34
N GLN A 178 -7.78 12.65 5.72
CA GLN A 178 -6.89 12.71 6.88
C GLN A 178 -7.19 13.97 7.69
N VAL A 179 -7.03 13.87 9.00
CA VAL A 179 -7.11 15.02 9.91
C VAL A 179 -5.88 15.03 10.81
N THR A 180 -5.27 16.21 10.94
CA THR A 180 -4.13 16.44 11.83
C THR A 180 -4.64 17.13 13.09
N VAL A 181 -4.37 16.53 14.27
CA VAL A 181 -4.90 16.94 15.56
C VAL A 181 -3.77 17.27 16.52
N GLY A 182 -4.03 18.18 17.44
CA GLY A 182 -3.13 18.57 18.52
C GLY A 182 -2.17 19.71 18.16
N ALA A 183 -1.54 20.25 19.20
CA ALA A 183 -0.50 21.25 19.04
C ALA A 183 0.68 20.68 18.24
N ALA A 184 1.19 21.41 17.27
CA ALA A 184 2.26 20.99 16.35
C ALA A 184 1.92 19.80 15.42
N GLY A 185 0.65 19.40 15.30
CA GLY A 185 0.26 18.35 14.32
C GLY A 185 0.80 16.96 14.63
N ALA A 186 0.95 16.62 15.91
CA ALA A 186 1.56 15.37 16.33
C ALA A 186 0.75 14.12 15.97
N LEU A 187 -0.58 14.20 16.07
CA LEU A 187 -1.48 13.09 15.78
C LEU A 187 -2.15 13.29 14.42
N ARG A 188 -2.11 12.27 13.57
CA ARG A 188 -2.86 12.19 12.32
C ARG A 188 -3.78 10.99 12.35
N LEU A 189 -5.06 11.22 12.04
CA LEU A 189 -6.07 10.19 11.86
C LEU A 189 -6.46 10.14 10.39
N ALA A 190 -6.76 8.96 9.88
CA ALA A 190 -7.04 8.75 8.47
C ALA A 190 -8.11 7.70 8.24
N VAL A 191 -8.86 7.89 7.17
CA VAL A 191 -9.80 6.92 6.63
C VAL A 191 -9.74 6.95 5.11
N VAL A 192 -9.81 5.77 4.48
CA VAL A 192 -9.87 5.67 3.03
C VAL A 192 -10.69 4.45 2.62
N VAL A 193 -11.49 4.60 1.58
CA VAL A 193 -12.11 3.50 0.87
C VAL A 193 -11.38 3.36 -0.47
N ARG A 194 -10.90 2.14 -0.77
CA ARG A 194 -10.09 1.88 -1.97
C ARG A 194 -10.75 0.85 -2.87
N ASN A 195 -10.41 0.94 -4.17
CA ASN A 195 -10.76 -0.04 -5.18
C ASN A 195 -12.29 -0.22 -5.36
N VAL A 196 -13.08 0.83 -5.14
CA VAL A 196 -14.52 0.80 -5.39
C VAL A 196 -14.77 1.05 -6.88
N GLY A 197 -15.30 0.08 -7.59
CA GLY A 197 -15.45 0.19 -9.02
C GLY A 197 -16.30 -0.90 -9.66
N PHE A 198 -16.19 -0.97 -10.98
CA PHE A 198 -16.90 -1.97 -11.76
C PHE A 198 -16.19 -3.32 -11.68
N LYS A 199 -16.95 -4.40 -11.87
CA LYS A 199 -16.39 -5.74 -11.93
C LYS A 199 -15.40 -5.87 -13.07
N LEU A 200 -14.30 -6.59 -12.86
CA LEU A 200 -13.36 -6.95 -13.90
C LEU A 200 -13.96 -8.08 -14.74
N GLN A 201 -14.11 -7.81 -16.03
CA GLN A 201 -14.60 -8.78 -17.01
C GLN A 201 -13.45 -9.12 -17.96
N VAL A 202 -13.08 -10.40 -18.01
CA VAL A 202 -12.01 -10.86 -18.92
C VAL A 202 -12.61 -11.54 -20.17
N ASN A 203 -13.55 -12.47 -19.99
CA ASN A 203 -14.11 -13.25 -21.11
C ASN A 203 -15.58 -12.91 -21.38
N ASN A 204 -16.44 -13.04 -20.38
CA ASN A 204 -17.88 -12.78 -20.52
C ASN A 204 -18.43 -12.10 -19.25
N ARG A 205 -19.67 -11.56 -19.34
CA ARG A 205 -20.30 -10.84 -18.23
C ARG A 205 -20.64 -11.71 -17.04
N ASP A 206 -20.93 -12.99 -17.26
CA ASP A 206 -21.34 -13.92 -16.20
C ASP A 206 -20.15 -14.35 -15.31
N GLN A 207 -18.93 -14.14 -15.80
CA GLN A 207 -17.65 -14.41 -15.13
C GLN A 207 -16.94 -13.12 -14.69
N ALA A 208 -17.66 -12.03 -14.52
CA ALA A 208 -17.08 -10.77 -14.06
C ALA A 208 -16.91 -10.77 -12.54
N ASP A 209 -15.67 -10.59 -12.09
CA ASP A 209 -15.30 -10.60 -10.67
C ASP A 209 -15.33 -9.19 -10.06
N PRO A 210 -15.83 -9.01 -8.83
CA PRO A 210 -15.77 -7.74 -8.13
C PRO A 210 -14.32 -7.35 -7.83
N LEU A 211 -14.05 -6.06 -7.75
CA LEU A 211 -12.74 -5.58 -7.30
C LEU A 211 -12.56 -5.79 -5.79
N PRO A 212 -11.32 -5.96 -5.30
CA PRO A 212 -11.01 -6.14 -3.89
C PRO A 212 -11.09 -4.79 -3.14
N SER A 213 -12.33 -4.33 -2.93
CA SER A 213 -12.57 -3.06 -2.24
C SER A 213 -12.20 -3.16 -0.77
N ARG A 214 -11.55 -2.12 -0.22
CA ARG A 214 -11.04 -2.09 1.16
C ARG A 214 -11.41 -0.78 1.85
N LEU A 215 -11.74 -0.88 3.14
CA LEU A 215 -11.81 0.24 4.06
C LEU A 215 -10.58 0.20 4.96
N LEU A 216 -9.77 1.24 4.90
CA LEU A 216 -8.58 1.39 5.71
C LEU A 216 -8.76 2.54 6.69
N VAL A 217 -8.60 2.29 7.97
CA VAL A 217 -8.64 3.29 9.05
C VAL A 217 -7.32 3.25 9.79
N GLY A 218 -6.70 4.39 10.02
CA GLY A 218 -5.41 4.43 10.67
C GLY A 218 -5.12 5.69 11.44
N ALA A 219 -4.08 5.59 12.27
CA ALA A 219 -3.54 6.68 13.06
C ALA A 219 -2.01 6.66 13.03
N ALA A 220 -1.41 7.84 13.03
CA ALA A 220 0.03 8.01 13.19
C ALA A 220 0.31 9.13 14.19
N TYR A 221 1.22 8.87 15.11
CA TYR A 221 1.69 9.85 16.08
C TYR A 221 3.17 10.12 15.88
N ARG A 222 3.53 11.40 15.74
CA ARG A 222 4.92 11.85 15.59
C ARG A 222 5.34 12.64 16.82
N MET A 223 6.50 12.33 17.34
CA MET A 223 7.13 13.08 18.44
C MET A 223 8.61 13.35 18.14
N ALA A 224 9.09 14.51 18.59
CA ALA A 224 10.53 14.76 18.65
C ALA A 224 11.08 14.03 19.89
N LEU A 225 12.14 13.29 19.72
CA LEU A 225 12.86 12.68 20.85
C LEU A 225 13.81 13.71 21.44
N PRO A 226 13.93 13.81 22.77
CA PRO A 226 14.94 14.65 23.40
C PRO A 226 16.33 14.18 22.99
N ALA A 227 17.24 15.12 22.80
CA ALA A 227 18.64 14.80 22.51
C ALA A 227 19.19 13.87 23.61
N ALA A 228 19.77 12.74 23.21
CA ALA A 228 20.46 11.87 24.14
C ALA A 228 21.67 12.62 24.75
N VAL A 229 21.99 12.33 26.01
CA VAL A 229 23.13 12.95 26.71
C VAL A 229 24.42 12.74 25.89
N GLY A 230 25.07 13.81 25.47
CA GLY A 230 26.29 13.78 24.65
C GLY A 230 26.10 14.05 23.15
N VAL A 231 24.86 14.20 22.69
CA VAL A 231 24.56 14.60 21.31
C VAL A 231 24.26 16.11 21.29
N SER A 232 24.99 16.86 20.50
CA SER A 232 24.80 18.33 20.42
C SER A 232 23.38 18.66 19.96
N GLY A 233 22.78 19.71 20.49
CA GLY A 233 21.37 20.10 20.28
C GLY A 233 20.92 20.35 18.83
N ALA A 234 21.81 20.15 17.86
CA ALA A 234 21.51 20.15 16.41
C ALA A 234 21.00 18.77 15.90
N ASP A 235 21.25 17.70 16.64
CA ASP A 235 20.92 16.33 16.24
C ASP A 235 19.50 15.99 16.70
N ARG A 236 18.53 16.22 15.83
CA ARG A 236 17.12 15.93 16.11
C ARG A 236 16.77 14.51 15.67
N LEU A 237 16.43 13.69 16.65
CA LEU A 237 15.73 12.41 16.42
C LEU A 237 14.23 12.68 16.41
N ASP A 238 13.53 12.09 15.48
CA ASP A 238 12.07 12.03 15.47
C ASP A 238 11.60 10.57 15.45
N LEU A 239 10.50 10.33 16.14
CA LEU A 239 9.83 9.04 16.21
C LEU A 239 8.42 9.20 15.64
N LYS A 240 8.03 8.28 14.75
CA LYS A 240 6.65 8.12 14.32
C LYS A 240 6.20 6.69 14.64
N VAL A 241 5.05 6.57 15.28
CA VAL A 241 4.36 5.30 15.53
C VAL A 241 3.04 5.34 14.76
N ALA A 242 2.69 4.26 14.09
CA ALA A 242 1.45 4.17 13.33
C ALA A 242 0.77 2.82 13.54
N ALA A 243 -0.56 2.83 13.42
CA ALA A 243 -1.38 1.63 13.42
C ALA A 243 -2.55 1.80 12.45
N ASP A 244 -2.85 0.74 11.70
CA ASP A 244 -3.94 0.69 10.73
C ASP A 244 -4.78 -0.57 10.94
N VAL A 245 -6.06 -0.46 10.61
CA VAL A 245 -6.98 -1.58 10.41
C VAL A 245 -7.46 -1.51 8.98
N ASP A 246 -7.27 -2.61 8.24
CA ASP A 246 -7.68 -2.77 6.85
C ASP A 246 -8.74 -3.86 6.76
N SER A 247 -9.94 -3.49 6.31
CA SER A 247 -11.11 -4.36 6.28
C SER A 247 -11.68 -4.47 4.86
N PRO A 248 -12.16 -5.64 4.43
CA PRO A 248 -12.93 -5.75 3.21
C PRO A 248 -14.14 -4.80 3.24
N TRP A 249 -14.44 -4.19 2.09
CA TRP A 249 -15.56 -3.28 1.91
C TRP A 249 -16.57 -3.87 0.94
N GLY A 250 -17.78 -4.17 1.44
CA GLY A 250 -18.84 -4.73 0.58
C GLY A 250 -18.66 -6.20 0.20
N SER A 251 -17.74 -6.91 0.84
CA SER A 251 -17.52 -8.36 0.69
C SER A 251 -17.21 -8.99 2.04
N ASP A 252 -17.40 -10.30 2.13
CA ASP A 252 -16.98 -11.07 3.30
C ASP A 252 -15.46 -11.17 3.35
N GLY A 253 -14.91 -11.17 4.55
CA GLY A 253 -13.47 -11.29 4.79
C GLY A 253 -13.06 -10.76 6.17
N GLU A 254 -11.86 -11.08 6.56
CA GLU A 254 -11.34 -10.66 7.85
C GLU A 254 -10.60 -9.31 7.77
N SER A 255 -10.68 -8.57 8.88
CA SER A 255 -9.90 -7.34 9.04
C SER A 255 -8.46 -7.68 9.41
N GLU A 256 -7.54 -6.94 8.83
CA GLU A 256 -6.12 -7.02 9.10
C GLU A 256 -5.69 -5.86 10.00
N MET A 257 -4.79 -6.13 10.94
CA MET A 257 -4.21 -5.09 11.78
C MET A 257 -2.72 -4.93 11.43
N ARG A 258 -2.25 -3.70 11.38
CA ARG A 258 -0.88 -3.37 11.03
C ARG A 258 -0.33 -2.35 12.01
N VAL A 259 0.94 -2.50 12.39
CA VAL A 259 1.63 -1.56 13.28
C VAL A 259 3.01 -1.24 12.73
N GLY A 260 3.47 -0.02 12.94
CA GLY A 260 4.76 0.44 12.43
C GLY A 260 5.40 1.52 13.27
N ILE A 261 6.73 1.55 13.19
CA ILE A 261 7.59 2.52 13.84
C ILE A 261 8.60 3.06 12.82
N ASP A 262 8.85 4.37 12.85
CA ASP A 262 9.84 5.06 12.01
C ASP A 262 10.65 6.00 12.88
N VAL A 263 11.95 5.75 12.97
CA VAL A 263 12.93 6.59 13.68
C VAL A 263 13.75 7.35 12.67
N GLY A 264 13.71 8.67 12.74
CA GLY A 264 14.42 9.57 11.86
C GLY A 264 15.57 10.29 12.53
N TYR A 265 16.69 10.44 11.83
CA TYR A 265 17.84 11.22 12.22
C TYR A 265 18.09 12.34 11.19
N GLN A 266 17.98 13.59 11.59
CA GLN A 266 18.30 14.80 10.80
C GLN A 266 17.65 14.89 9.41
N ARG A 267 16.53 14.26 9.15
CA ARG A 267 15.94 14.07 7.81
C ARG A 267 16.83 13.29 6.82
N LEU A 268 18.04 12.90 7.22
CA LEU A 268 19.00 12.18 6.39
C LEU A 268 18.76 10.69 6.40
N LEU A 269 18.66 10.10 7.59
CA LEU A 269 18.55 8.67 7.78
C LEU A 269 17.22 8.32 8.45
N ARG A 270 16.58 7.25 8.01
CA ARG A 270 15.41 6.66 8.64
C ARG A 270 15.58 5.16 8.80
N VAL A 271 15.20 4.65 9.97
CA VAL A 271 15.13 3.23 10.25
C VAL A 271 13.69 2.90 10.63
N ARG A 272 13.16 1.86 10.04
CA ARG A 272 11.74 1.49 10.17
C ARG A 272 11.59 0.03 10.52
N GLY A 273 10.56 -0.26 11.28
CA GLY A 273 10.12 -1.62 11.56
C GLY A 273 8.61 -1.66 11.67
N GLY A 274 8.03 -2.80 11.41
CA GLY A 274 6.60 -2.98 11.53
C GLY A 274 6.19 -4.45 11.53
N TYR A 275 4.90 -4.67 11.72
CA TYR A 275 4.29 -5.99 11.70
C TYR A 275 2.89 -5.94 11.10
N ALA A 276 2.61 -6.85 10.18
CA ALA A 276 1.28 -7.08 9.64
C ALA A 276 0.67 -8.33 10.26
N PHE A 277 -0.49 -8.19 10.89
CA PHE A 277 -1.29 -9.28 11.46
C PHE A 277 -2.39 -9.63 10.46
N VAL A 278 -2.12 -10.58 9.60
CA VAL A 278 -3.06 -11.09 8.60
C VAL A 278 -3.44 -12.50 9.01
N ARG A 279 -4.69 -12.77 9.28
CA ARG A 279 -5.10 -13.97 9.98
C ARG A 279 -4.89 -15.24 9.15
N ASP A 280 -5.46 -15.30 7.96
CA ASP A 280 -5.33 -16.46 7.04
C ASP A 280 -4.41 -16.12 5.86
N GLY A 281 -3.44 -15.23 6.07
CA GLY A 281 -2.55 -14.72 5.05
C GLY A 281 -1.10 -14.63 5.50
N LEU A 282 -0.36 -13.81 4.77
CA LEU A 282 1.07 -13.62 4.96
C LEU A 282 1.34 -12.61 6.09
N SER A 283 1.28 -13.10 7.35
CA SER A 283 1.67 -12.30 8.53
C SER A 283 3.18 -12.26 8.68
N GLY A 284 3.69 -11.18 9.25
CA GLY A 284 5.09 -11.14 9.63
C GLY A 284 5.68 -9.76 9.85
N PRO A 285 6.89 -9.73 10.40
CA PRO A 285 7.62 -8.49 10.58
C PRO A 285 8.18 -7.97 9.26
N SER A 286 8.40 -6.66 9.24
CA SER A 286 9.13 -5.96 8.19
C SER A 286 10.13 -5.00 8.79
N VAL A 287 11.22 -4.78 8.07
CA VAL A 287 12.24 -3.80 8.43
C VAL A 287 12.65 -3.01 7.20
N GLY A 288 13.17 -1.83 7.40
CA GLY A 288 13.70 -1.03 6.31
C GLY A 288 14.50 0.16 6.76
N MET A 289 15.15 0.76 5.79
CA MET A 289 15.94 1.96 5.97
C MET A 289 15.74 2.93 4.81
N GLY A 290 15.91 4.21 5.09
CA GLY A 290 15.81 5.25 4.07
C GLY A 290 16.91 6.28 4.25
N VAL A 291 17.47 6.74 3.13
CA VAL A 291 18.45 7.82 3.10
C VAL A 291 17.93 8.91 2.18
N THR A 292 18.02 10.16 2.63
CA THR A 292 17.63 11.33 1.82
C THR A 292 18.77 12.33 1.83
N SER A 293 19.28 12.71 0.66
CA SER A 293 20.32 13.71 0.51
C SER A 293 19.89 14.74 -0.55
N GLY A 294 19.70 15.97 -0.13
CA GLY A 294 19.22 17.03 -1.00
C GLY A 294 17.85 16.70 -1.64
N SER A 295 17.85 16.55 -2.96
CA SER A 295 16.67 16.24 -3.77
C SER A 295 16.45 14.73 -3.98
N VAL A 296 17.37 13.87 -3.55
CA VAL A 296 17.33 12.42 -3.84
C VAL A 296 17.04 11.66 -2.56
N GLY A 297 16.16 10.67 -2.66
CA GLY A 297 15.85 9.73 -1.60
C GLY A 297 15.87 8.29 -2.09
N VAL A 298 16.38 7.42 -1.25
CA VAL A 298 16.38 5.96 -1.46
C VAL A 298 15.84 5.29 -0.22
N ASP A 299 14.90 4.40 -0.40
CA ASP A 299 14.36 3.57 0.68
C ASP A 299 14.47 2.09 0.29
N LEU A 300 14.80 1.23 1.25
CA LEU A 300 14.86 -0.22 1.13
C LEU A 300 14.03 -0.85 2.24
N ALA A 301 13.26 -1.88 1.89
CA ALA A 301 12.51 -2.65 2.87
C ALA A 301 12.54 -4.14 2.55
N ARG A 302 12.39 -4.96 3.59
CA ARG A 302 12.24 -6.41 3.48
C ARG A 302 11.17 -6.88 4.45
N THR A 303 10.32 -7.78 3.99
CA THR A 303 9.33 -8.48 4.82
C THR A 303 9.79 -9.90 5.10
N PHE A 304 9.40 -10.42 6.28
CA PHE A 304 9.69 -11.79 6.71
C PHE A 304 8.35 -12.46 7.01
N LEU A 305 7.72 -12.97 5.96
CA LEU A 305 6.37 -13.49 6.02
C LEU A 305 6.37 -14.94 6.53
N THR A 306 5.40 -15.25 7.39
CA THR A 306 5.18 -16.59 7.93
C THR A 306 3.75 -17.03 7.62
N GLY A 307 3.51 -18.33 7.42
CA GLY A 307 2.15 -18.85 7.34
C GLY A 307 1.73 -19.56 6.06
N SER A 308 2.54 -19.58 5.00
CA SER A 308 2.25 -20.38 3.81
C SER A 308 3.53 -20.89 3.13
N GLU A 309 3.39 -21.88 2.22
CA GLU A 309 4.51 -22.33 1.38
C GLU A 309 5.07 -21.20 0.49
N LEU A 310 4.27 -20.18 0.20
CA LEU A 310 4.70 -18.93 -0.45
C LEU A 310 5.62 -18.06 0.41
N SER A 311 5.73 -18.34 1.72
CA SER A 311 6.64 -17.65 2.64
C SER A 311 8.13 -17.87 2.33
N ALA A 312 8.47 -18.77 1.40
CA ALA A 312 9.85 -19.01 0.97
C ALA A 312 10.50 -17.79 0.28
N SER A 313 9.72 -16.83 -0.22
CA SER A 313 10.23 -15.59 -0.78
C SER A 313 9.96 -14.41 0.17
N ASN A 314 10.96 -14.01 0.95
CA ASN A 314 10.91 -12.77 1.71
C ASN A 314 11.03 -11.56 0.76
N PRO A 315 9.93 -10.90 0.37
CA PRO A 315 9.98 -9.84 -0.62
C PRO A 315 10.87 -8.67 -0.19
N THR A 316 11.62 -8.16 -1.18
CA THR A 316 12.44 -6.96 -1.00
C THR A 316 11.86 -5.84 -1.85
N PHE A 317 11.76 -4.66 -1.27
CA PHE A 317 11.20 -3.46 -1.86
C PHE A 317 12.26 -2.38 -1.94
N PHE A 318 12.33 -1.71 -3.07
CA PHE A 318 13.24 -0.60 -3.31
C PHE A 318 12.44 0.58 -3.84
N SER A 319 12.70 1.77 -3.30
CA SER A 319 12.12 3.03 -3.77
C SER A 319 13.23 4.04 -4.02
N PHE A 320 13.21 4.64 -5.19
CA PHE A 320 14.07 5.76 -5.58
C PHE A 320 13.19 6.96 -5.90
N ARG A 321 13.50 8.13 -5.34
CA ARG A 321 12.73 9.35 -5.58
C ARG A 321 13.61 10.56 -5.80
N VAL A 322 13.12 11.44 -6.64
CA VAL A 322 13.70 12.77 -6.87
C VAL A 322 12.63 13.81 -6.55
N VAL A 323 13.01 14.80 -5.74
CA VAL A 323 12.15 15.89 -5.26
C VAL A 323 12.70 17.21 -5.79
N PHE A 324 11.86 18.08 -6.36
CA PHE A 324 12.30 19.34 -7.00
C PHE A 324 11.26 20.47 -6.87
#